data_e61af7a53206d586070bc90db47d3d76
#
_entry.id   e61af7a53206d586070bc90db47d3d76
#
_cell.length_a   1.000
_cell.length_b   1.000
_cell.length_c   1.000
_cell.angle_alpha   90.00
_cell.angle_beta   90.00
_cell.angle_gamma   90.00
#
_symmetry.space_group_name_H-M   'P 1'
#
loop_
_entity.id
_entity.type
_entity.pdbx_description
1 polymer ?
#
loop_
_entity_poly.entity_id
_entity_poly.type
_entity_poly.pdbx_seq_one_letter_code
_entity_poly.pdbx_strand_id
1 'polypeptide(L)'
;MYNTGIDVSEHNGEIDWEEIRRAGIAFAIIRLGWGRGHLDRLFYEHINGALAAGLPVGVYYYSYADTPKAAEDEAWFTVHVLADCGLSPEKLPLGVWYDMEDADGWKAARGIVEPSRITAMCGAYVDSLKSAGYLVGVYASYDWLTQMISPERASRWPFWCAQWGRTCDFPEAFLWQYTDQLDIGGHLFDGGRLLSGEIHGRLARSLHGA
;
A
#
# COMPACT_ATOMS: atom_id res chain seq x y z
N MET A 1 9.52 7.00 19.34
CA MET A 1 8.23 6.49 18.80
C MET A 1 8.58 5.64 17.60
N TYR A 2 8.24 4.36 17.61
CA TYR A 2 8.49 3.47 16.48
C TYR A 2 7.56 3.85 15.35
N ASN A 3 8.12 4.22 14.19
CA ASN A 3 7.36 4.55 12.98
C ASN A 3 7.82 3.75 11.76
N THR A 4 8.61 2.70 12.00
CA THR A 4 9.11 1.79 10.97
C THR A 4 8.13 0.64 10.79
N GLY A 5 7.76 0.37 9.57
CA GLY A 5 6.95 -0.77 9.16
C GLY A 5 7.61 -1.56 8.04
N ILE A 6 6.93 -2.61 7.62
CA ILE A 6 7.31 -3.41 6.46
C ILE A 6 6.15 -3.50 5.48
N ASP A 7 6.46 -3.73 4.22
CA ASP A 7 5.45 -4.21 3.27
C ASP A 7 5.85 -5.59 2.74
N VAL A 8 4.83 -6.42 2.50
CA VAL A 8 5.03 -7.84 2.21
C VAL A 8 4.03 -8.36 1.18
N SER A 9 4.46 -9.42 0.50
CA SER A 9 3.67 -10.17 -0.46
C SER A 9 4.03 -11.66 -0.39
N GLU A 10 3.43 -12.48 -1.26
CA GLU A 10 3.80 -13.90 -1.39
C GLU A 10 5.29 -14.15 -1.69
N HIS A 11 6.01 -13.12 -2.19
CA HIS A 11 7.45 -13.24 -2.46
C HIS A 11 8.30 -13.33 -1.19
N ASN A 12 7.77 -12.88 -0.05
CA ASN A 12 8.44 -12.99 1.25
C ASN A 12 8.31 -14.39 1.88
N GLY A 13 7.42 -15.27 1.32
CA GLY A 13 7.18 -16.60 1.87
C GLY A 13 6.48 -16.56 3.24
N GLU A 14 6.74 -17.58 4.06
CA GLU A 14 6.23 -17.65 5.43
C GLU A 14 6.97 -16.65 6.32
N ILE A 15 6.23 -15.96 7.21
CA ILE A 15 6.75 -14.90 8.08
C ILE A 15 6.44 -15.24 9.55
N ASP A 16 7.46 -15.20 10.42
CA ASP A 16 7.27 -15.20 11.87
C ASP A 16 6.87 -13.79 12.34
N TRP A 17 5.56 -13.55 12.41
CA TRP A 17 5.00 -12.25 12.81
C TRP A 17 5.33 -11.86 14.25
N GLU A 18 5.58 -12.81 15.13
CA GLU A 18 6.05 -12.54 16.49
C GLU A 18 7.51 -12.06 16.49
N GLU A 19 8.34 -12.57 15.59
CA GLU A 19 9.70 -12.06 15.38
C GLU A 19 9.65 -10.63 14.83
N ILE A 20 8.82 -10.37 13.81
CA ILE A 20 8.60 -9.02 13.26
C ILE A 20 8.22 -8.04 14.36
N ARG A 21 7.25 -8.40 15.22
CA ARG A 21 6.86 -7.55 16.35
C ARG A 21 8.00 -7.35 17.34
N ARG A 22 8.74 -8.40 17.72
CA ARG A 22 9.88 -8.33 18.65
C ARG A 22 11.02 -7.49 18.12
N ALA A 23 11.19 -7.42 16.80
CA ALA A 23 12.14 -6.53 16.13
C ALA A 23 11.76 -5.04 16.20
N GLY A 24 10.59 -4.72 16.75
CA GLY A 24 10.14 -3.35 16.95
C GLY A 24 9.43 -2.75 15.72
N ILE A 25 8.99 -3.58 14.78
CA ILE A 25 8.16 -3.15 13.65
C ILE A 25 6.82 -2.67 14.19
N ALA A 26 6.38 -1.50 13.72
CA ALA A 26 5.21 -0.79 14.21
C ALA A 26 3.94 -1.04 13.38
N PHE A 27 4.07 -1.47 12.13
CA PHE A 27 2.95 -1.74 11.22
C PHE A 27 3.37 -2.62 10.04
N ALA A 28 2.39 -3.21 9.36
CA ALA A 28 2.61 -3.94 8.12
C ALA A 28 1.62 -3.50 7.03
N ILE A 29 2.07 -3.45 5.77
CA ILE A 29 1.22 -3.26 4.60
C ILE A 29 1.34 -4.51 3.73
N ILE A 30 0.21 -5.18 3.46
CA ILE A 30 0.19 -6.53 2.92
C ILE A 30 -0.44 -6.50 1.53
N ARG A 31 0.23 -7.13 0.54
CA ARG A 31 -0.33 -7.24 -0.80
C ARG A 31 -1.62 -8.05 -0.77
N LEU A 32 -2.73 -7.40 -1.14
CA LEU A 32 -4.00 -8.09 -1.30
C LEU A 32 -4.03 -8.89 -2.60
N GLY A 33 -3.50 -8.32 -3.68
CA GLY A 33 -3.51 -8.95 -4.97
C GLY A 33 -2.99 -8.04 -6.08
N TRP A 34 -3.26 -8.43 -7.33
CA TRP A 34 -2.83 -7.67 -8.49
C TRP A 34 -3.71 -7.88 -9.72
N GLY A 35 -3.70 -6.92 -10.64
CA GLY A 35 -4.28 -7.01 -11.96
C GLY A 35 -5.76 -7.35 -11.95
N ARG A 36 -6.19 -8.21 -12.83
CA ARG A 36 -7.60 -8.53 -13.06
C ARG A 36 -8.15 -9.54 -12.04
N GLY A 37 -8.09 -9.21 -10.74
CA GLY A 37 -8.68 -10.05 -9.69
C GLY A 37 -7.82 -11.24 -9.29
N HIS A 38 -6.50 -11.11 -9.32
CA HIS A 38 -5.60 -12.11 -8.76
C HIS A 38 -5.38 -11.81 -7.27
N LEU A 39 -5.80 -12.72 -6.41
CA LEU A 39 -5.51 -12.69 -4.99
C LEU A 39 -4.06 -13.12 -4.76
N ASP A 40 -3.33 -12.40 -3.91
CA ASP A 40 -2.02 -12.83 -3.45
C ASP A 40 -2.16 -14.16 -2.68
N ARG A 41 -1.34 -15.13 -3.03
CA ARG A 41 -1.45 -16.51 -2.52
C ARG A 41 -1.31 -16.60 -1.00
N LEU A 42 -0.52 -15.71 -0.40
CA LEU A 42 -0.29 -15.66 1.05
C LEU A 42 -1.04 -14.50 1.74
N PHE A 43 -1.94 -13.82 1.04
CA PHE A 43 -2.67 -12.70 1.63
C PHE A 43 -3.35 -13.04 2.95
N TYR A 44 -4.14 -14.12 2.97
CA TYR A 44 -4.87 -14.52 4.18
C TYR A 44 -3.95 -14.93 5.32
N GLU A 45 -2.84 -15.57 5.01
CA GLU A 45 -1.85 -15.97 5.99
C GLU A 45 -1.16 -14.75 6.60
N HIS A 46 -0.69 -13.83 5.75
CA HIS A 46 0.01 -12.63 6.19
C HIS A 46 -0.91 -11.68 6.97
N ILE A 47 -2.13 -11.42 6.49
CA ILE A 47 -3.04 -10.50 7.20
C ILE A 47 -3.45 -11.05 8.56
N ASN A 48 -3.78 -12.35 8.65
CA ASN A 48 -4.14 -12.98 9.91
C ASN A 48 -2.95 -13.06 10.87
N GLY A 49 -1.76 -13.37 10.39
CA GLY A 49 -0.54 -13.43 11.19
C GLY A 49 -0.18 -12.06 11.77
N ALA A 50 -0.20 -11.00 10.96
CA ALA A 50 0.07 -9.64 11.41
C ALA A 50 -0.95 -9.16 12.46
N LEU A 51 -2.24 -9.41 12.22
CA LEU A 51 -3.30 -9.08 13.17
C LEU A 51 -3.19 -9.86 14.48
N ALA A 52 -2.88 -11.17 14.42
CA ALA A 52 -2.68 -12.01 15.60
C ALA A 52 -1.48 -11.53 16.44
N ALA A 53 -0.41 -11.07 15.80
CA ALA A 53 0.74 -10.45 16.46
C ALA A 53 0.43 -9.04 17.00
N GLY A 54 -0.78 -8.50 16.77
CA GLY A 54 -1.21 -7.18 17.22
C GLY A 54 -0.57 -6.03 16.45
N LEU A 55 -0.14 -6.25 15.21
CA LEU A 55 0.34 -5.19 14.33
C LEU A 55 -0.83 -4.47 13.67
N PRO A 56 -0.86 -3.13 13.68
CA PRO A 56 -1.71 -2.35 12.79
C PRO A 56 -1.38 -2.66 11.33
N VAL A 57 -2.42 -2.83 10.50
CA VAL A 57 -2.25 -3.25 9.11
C VAL A 57 -2.86 -2.28 8.11
N GLY A 58 -2.31 -2.28 6.93
CA GLY A 58 -2.87 -1.79 5.68
C GLY A 58 -2.74 -2.84 4.60
N VAL A 59 -3.28 -2.54 3.43
CA VAL A 59 -3.13 -3.43 2.27
C VAL A 59 -2.73 -2.65 1.04
N TYR A 60 -2.11 -3.32 0.06
CA TYR A 60 -1.88 -2.73 -1.26
C TYR A 60 -2.33 -3.65 -2.39
N TYR A 61 -2.60 -3.05 -3.54
CA TYR A 61 -3.03 -3.73 -4.76
C TYR A 61 -2.18 -3.28 -5.93
N TYR A 62 -1.42 -4.20 -6.54
CA TYR A 62 -0.56 -3.92 -7.67
C TYR A 62 -1.38 -3.81 -8.96
N SER A 63 -1.30 -2.68 -9.62
CA SER A 63 -2.14 -2.35 -10.78
C SER A 63 -1.61 -2.90 -12.09
N TYR A 64 -2.47 -3.63 -12.79
CA TYR A 64 -2.36 -3.92 -14.22
C TYR A 64 -3.51 -3.29 -15.01
N ALA A 65 -4.13 -2.23 -14.49
CA ALA A 65 -5.14 -1.50 -15.21
C ALA A 65 -4.54 -0.83 -16.47
N ASP A 66 -5.30 -0.87 -17.55
CA ASP A 66 -5.01 -0.19 -18.82
C ASP A 66 -6.00 0.93 -19.12
N THR A 67 -7.06 1.02 -18.35
CA THR A 67 -8.10 2.04 -18.45
C THR A 67 -8.63 2.41 -17.04
N PRO A 68 -9.28 3.58 -16.87
CA PRO A 68 -9.97 3.90 -15.63
C PRO A 68 -11.03 2.85 -15.23
N LYS A 69 -11.72 2.26 -16.21
CA LYS A 69 -12.69 1.19 -15.94
C LYS A 69 -12.01 -0.07 -15.39
N ALA A 70 -10.86 -0.45 -15.91
CA ALA A 70 -10.09 -1.57 -15.38
C ALA A 70 -9.63 -1.29 -13.93
N ALA A 71 -9.25 -0.05 -13.60
CA ALA A 71 -8.92 0.36 -12.24
C ALA A 71 -10.14 0.31 -11.29
N GLU A 72 -11.35 0.66 -11.77
CA GLU A 72 -12.59 0.44 -11.01
C GLU A 72 -12.84 -1.05 -10.75
N ASP A 73 -12.58 -1.92 -11.72
CA ASP A 73 -12.74 -3.36 -11.55
C ASP A 73 -11.72 -3.93 -10.53
N GLU A 74 -10.47 -3.44 -10.52
CA GLU A 74 -9.48 -3.74 -9.48
C GLU A 74 -9.93 -3.25 -8.10
N ALA A 75 -10.52 -2.05 -8.02
CA ALA A 75 -11.09 -1.50 -6.80
C ALA A 75 -12.28 -2.33 -6.29
N TRP A 76 -13.16 -2.73 -7.19
CA TRP A 76 -14.29 -3.61 -6.86
C TRP A 76 -13.80 -4.94 -6.26
N PHE A 77 -12.82 -5.57 -6.88
CA PHE A 77 -12.21 -6.81 -6.36
C PHE A 77 -11.63 -6.59 -4.96
N THR A 78 -10.86 -5.50 -4.77
CA THR A 78 -10.28 -5.14 -3.46
C THR A 78 -11.36 -5.02 -2.38
N VAL A 79 -12.43 -4.26 -2.64
CA VAL A 79 -13.53 -4.08 -1.68
C VAL A 79 -14.19 -5.41 -1.31
N HIS A 80 -14.41 -6.31 -2.29
CA HIS A 80 -15.05 -7.60 -2.05
C HIS A 80 -14.16 -8.51 -1.18
N VAL A 81 -12.86 -8.61 -1.48
CA VAL A 81 -11.94 -9.38 -0.66
C VAL A 81 -11.86 -8.84 0.77
N LEU A 82 -11.80 -7.52 0.95
CA LEU A 82 -11.81 -6.90 2.28
C LEU A 82 -13.10 -7.20 3.05
N ALA A 83 -14.24 -7.13 2.37
CA ALA A 83 -15.54 -7.45 2.97
C ALA A 83 -15.62 -8.94 3.39
N ASP A 84 -15.18 -9.86 2.53
CA ASP A 84 -15.15 -11.30 2.81
C ASP A 84 -14.25 -11.64 4.01
N CYS A 85 -13.16 -10.88 4.21
CA CYS A 85 -12.28 -11.00 5.39
C CYS A 85 -12.83 -10.31 6.64
N GLY A 86 -13.93 -9.54 6.54
CA GLY A 86 -14.41 -8.68 7.61
C GLY A 86 -13.45 -7.56 7.98
N LEU A 87 -12.63 -7.11 7.02
CA LEU A 87 -11.68 -6.00 7.17
C LEU A 87 -12.36 -4.66 6.83
N SER A 88 -13.14 -4.16 7.79
CA SER A 88 -13.76 -2.84 7.67
C SER A 88 -12.73 -1.70 7.71
N PRO A 89 -13.11 -0.46 7.31
CA PRO A 89 -12.20 0.68 7.33
C PRO A 89 -11.50 0.93 8.67
N GLU A 90 -12.16 0.61 9.79
CA GLU A 90 -11.60 0.77 11.14
C GLU A 90 -10.50 -0.25 11.45
N LYS A 91 -10.55 -1.41 10.81
CA LYS A 91 -9.55 -2.47 10.96
C LYS A 91 -8.31 -2.28 10.09
N LEU A 92 -8.35 -1.32 9.17
CA LEU A 92 -7.23 -0.97 8.29
C LEU A 92 -6.74 0.46 8.57
N PRO A 93 -6.14 0.72 9.74
CA PRO A 93 -5.68 2.06 10.11
C PRO A 93 -4.59 2.61 9.19
N LEU A 94 -3.83 1.73 8.51
CA LEU A 94 -2.84 2.11 7.50
C LEU A 94 -3.46 2.27 6.10
N GLY A 95 -4.75 1.98 5.93
CA GLY A 95 -5.48 2.19 4.68
C GLY A 95 -5.20 1.16 3.58
N VAL A 96 -5.66 1.52 2.39
CA VAL A 96 -5.51 0.74 1.14
C VAL A 96 -4.67 1.55 0.17
N TRP A 97 -3.67 0.93 -0.44
CA TRP A 97 -2.72 1.60 -1.33
C TRP A 97 -2.80 1.03 -2.73
N TYR A 98 -3.05 1.92 -3.69
CA TYR A 98 -3.02 1.54 -5.10
C TYR A 98 -1.59 1.65 -5.61
N ASP A 99 -0.98 0.51 -5.88
CA ASP A 99 0.40 0.42 -6.33
C ASP A 99 0.45 0.63 -7.84
N MET A 100 0.88 1.84 -8.22
CA MET A 100 0.93 2.31 -9.60
C MET A 100 2.36 2.47 -10.06
N GLU A 101 2.89 1.42 -10.65
CA GLU A 101 4.24 1.37 -11.19
C GLU A 101 4.30 0.51 -12.47
N ASP A 102 5.47 0.34 -13.05
CA ASP A 102 5.73 -0.49 -14.22
C ASP A 102 7.07 -1.23 -14.12
N ALA A 103 7.29 -1.89 -12.98
CA ALA A 103 8.56 -2.58 -12.69
C ALA A 103 8.88 -3.69 -13.69
N ASP A 104 7.87 -4.31 -14.30
CA ASP A 104 7.99 -5.37 -15.30
C ASP A 104 7.88 -4.87 -16.76
N GLY A 105 7.69 -3.57 -16.98
CA GLY A 105 7.54 -2.97 -18.31
C GLY A 105 6.21 -3.28 -19.01
N TRP A 106 5.22 -3.84 -18.27
CA TRP A 106 3.94 -4.26 -18.86
C TRP A 106 3.14 -3.08 -19.42
N LYS A 107 3.11 -1.95 -18.69
CA LYS A 107 2.41 -0.74 -19.13
C LYS A 107 3.11 -0.09 -20.30
N ALA A 108 4.43 0.06 -20.24
CA ALA A 108 5.23 0.63 -21.32
C ALA A 108 5.10 -0.18 -22.63
N ALA A 109 5.13 -1.51 -22.56
CA ALA A 109 4.95 -2.40 -23.71
C ALA A 109 3.57 -2.25 -24.39
N ARG A 110 2.59 -1.66 -23.69
CA ARG A 110 1.22 -1.39 -24.18
C ARG A 110 0.96 0.08 -24.49
N GLY A 111 1.98 0.93 -24.42
CA GLY A 111 1.87 2.36 -24.66
C GLY A 111 1.04 3.08 -23.57
N ILE A 112 1.01 2.54 -22.35
CA ILE A 112 0.36 3.15 -21.19
C ILE A 112 1.38 4.03 -20.46
N VAL A 113 1.76 5.13 -21.11
CA VAL A 113 2.83 6.04 -20.65
C VAL A 113 2.34 7.49 -20.52
N GLU A 114 1.07 7.75 -20.75
CA GLU A 114 0.51 9.10 -20.67
C GLU A 114 0.15 9.45 -19.22
N PRO A 115 0.74 10.51 -18.62
CA PRO A 115 0.48 10.92 -17.24
C PRO A 115 -1.01 11.13 -16.94
N SER A 116 -1.76 11.71 -17.87
CA SER A 116 -3.20 11.93 -17.72
C SER A 116 -3.98 10.62 -17.59
N ARG A 117 -3.58 9.59 -18.33
CA ARG A 117 -4.19 8.26 -18.28
C ARG A 117 -3.84 7.54 -16.99
N ILE A 118 -2.58 7.56 -16.57
CA ILE A 118 -2.12 7.01 -15.28
C ILE A 118 -2.87 7.67 -14.12
N THR A 119 -2.93 9.00 -14.11
CA THR A 119 -3.64 9.76 -13.08
C THR A 119 -5.13 9.44 -13.07
N ALA A 120 -5.77 9.26 -14.22
CA ALA A 120 -7.19 8.90 -14.31
C ALA A 120 -7.46 7.50 -13.73
N MET A 121 -6.58 6.52 -13.96
CA MET A 121 -6.66 5.18 -13.37
C MET A 121 -6.51 5.24 -11.85
N CYS A 122 -5.51 5.98 -11.33
CA CYS A 122 -5.37 6.20 -9.88
C CYS A 122 -6.63 6.82 -9.29
N GLY A 123 -7.20 7.85 -9.94
CA GLY A 123 -8.43 8.50 -9.50
C GLY A 123 -9.61 7.54 -9.42
N ALA A 124 -9.81 6.71 -10.43
CA ALA A 124 -10.91 5.75 -10.49
C ALA A 124 -10.86 4.74 -9.33
N TYR A 125 -9.66 4.20 -9.04
CA TYR A 125 -9.46 3.30 -7.91
C TYR A 125 -9.69 4.01 -6.58
N VAL A 126 -9.04 5.16 -6.38
CA VAL A 126 -9.12 5.93 -5.13
C VAL A 126 -10.55 6.35 -4.82
N ASP A 127 -11.29 6.86 -5.81
CA ASP A 127 -12.68 7.31 -5.61
C ASP A 127 -13.60 6.14 -5.26
N SER A 128 -13.39 4.96 -5.86
CA SER A 128 -14.15 3.74 -5.55
C SER A 128 -13.94 3.29 -4.10
N LEU A 129 -12.70 3.21 -3.63
CA LEU A 129 -12.38 2.79 -2.26
C LEU A 129 -12.79 3.85 -1.22
N LYS A 130 -12.66 5.14 -1.54
CA LYS A 130 -13.19 6.24 -0.69
C LYS A 130 -14.68 6.14 -0.52
N SER A 131 -15.42 5.83 -1.59
CA SER A 131 -16.88 5.64 -1.54
C SER A 131 -17.28 4.47 -0.64
N ALA A 132 -16.43 3.45 -0.51
CA ALA A 132 -16.58 2.35 0.43
C ALA A 132 -16.09 2.68 1.86
N GLY A 133 -15.63 3.91 2.12
CA GLY A 133 -15.25 4.42 3.45
C GLY A 133 -13.80 4.19 3.84
N TYR A 134 -12.97 3.59 2.99
CA TYR A 134 -11.58 3.33 3.32
C TYR A 134 -10.70 4.59 3.24
N LEU A 135 -9.66 4.65 4.09
CA LEU A 135 -8.50 5.48 3.82
C LEU A 135 -7.79 4.87 2.61
N VAL A 136 -7.60 5.64 1.56
CA VAL A 136 -6.96 5.13 0.34
C VAL A 136 -6.00 6.16 -0.22
N GLY A 137 -4.86 5.68 -0.71
CA GLY A 137 -3.82 6.47 -1.34
C GLY A 137 -3.16 5.75 -2.50
N VAL A 138 -2.13 6.38 -3.05
CA VAL A 138 -1.36 5.85 -4.18
C VAL A 138 0.07 5.62 -3.73
N TYR A 139 0.58 4.40 -4.01
CA TYR A 139 2.00 4.08 -3.95
C TYR A 139 2.59 4.18 -5.35
N ALA A 140 3.75 4.79 -5.43
CA ALA A 140 4.59 4.77 -6.62
C ALA A 140 6.03 5.17 -6.26
N SER A 141 6.98 4.94 -7.19
CA SER A 141 8.32 5.49 -7.07
C SER A 141 8.30 7.02 -7.11
N TYR A 142 9.34 7.64 -6.55
CA TYR A 142 9.53 9.10 -6.62
C TYR A 142 9.41 9.64 -8.04
N ASP A 143 10.02 8.95 -9.00
CA ASP A 143 9.96 9.35 -10.42
C ASP A 143 8.53 9.28 -10.98
N TRP A 144 7.79 8.24 -10.63
CA TRP A 144 6.39 8.12 -11.06
C TRP A 144 5.50 9.15 -10.40
N LEU A 145 5.68 9.44 -9.11
CA LEU A 145 4.92 10.47 -8.41
C LEU A 145 5.15 11.86 -9.00
N THR A 146 6.37 12.15 -9.47
CA THR A 146 6.74 13.46 -10.00
C THR A 146 6.49 13.62 -11.50
N GLN A 147 6.52 12.53 -12.28
CA GLN A 147 6.45 12.58 -13.74
C GLN A 147 5.16 12.01 -14.32
N MET A 148 4.58 10.98 -13.67
CA MET A 148 3.45 10.24 -14.21
C MET A 148 2.11 10.55 -13.52
N ILE A 149 2.12 11.22 -12.38
CA ILE A 149 0.90 11.57 -11.64
C ILE A 149 0.74 13.09 -11.66
N SER A 150 -0.38 13.56 -12.22
CA SER A 150 -0.66 15.01 -12.32
C SER A 150 -0.86 15.62 -10.93
N PRO A 151 -0.07 16.65 -10.54
CA PRO A 151 -0.17 17.28 -9.22
C PRO A 151 -1.55 17.87 -8.92
N GLU A 152 -2.23 18.41 -9.93
CA GLU A 152 -3.54 19.07 -9.77
C GLU A 152 -4.63 18.09 -9.29
N ARG A 153 -4.63 16.86 -9.78
CA ARG A 153 -5.57 15.83 -9.33
C ARG A 153 -5.09 15.13 -8.06
N ALA A 154 -3.80 14.97 -7.94
CA ALA A 154 -3.15 14.25 -6.85
C ALA A 154 -3.17 14.99 -5.51
N SER A 155 -3.37 16.32 -5.49
CA SER A 155 -3.37 17.15 -4.26
C SER A 155 -4.35 16.73 -3.17
N ARG A 156 -5.25 15.77 -3.46
CA ARG A 156 -6.27 15.25 -2.54
C ARG A 156 -6.05 13.81 -2.09
N TRP A 157 -4.96 13.18 -2.53
CA TRP A 157 -4.66 11.80 -2.22
C TRP A 157 -3.52 11.70 -1.21
N PRO A 158 -3.57 10.76 -0.26
CA PRO A 158 -2.38 10.33 0.44
C PRO A 158 -1.41 9.64 -0.52
N PHE A 159 -0.10 9.84 -0.31
CA PHE A 159 0.94 9.18 -1.09
C PHE A 159 1.83 8.31 -0.22
N TRP A 160 2.20 7.16 -0.77
CA TRP A 160 3.28 6.33 -0.28
C TRP A 160 4.40 6.35 -1.33
N CYS A 161 5.48 7.05 -1.01
CA CYS A 161 6.59 7.27 -1.93
C CYS A 161 7.66 6.17 -1.75
N ALA A 162 8.02 5.49 -2.82
CA ALA A 162 9.21 4.67 -2.87
C ALA A 162 10.40 5.49 -3.37
N GLN A 163 11.35 5.71 -2.48
CA GLN A 163 12.63 6.36 -2.76
C GLN A 163 13.67 5.82 -1.81
N TRP A 164 14.48 4.87 -2.26
CA TRP A 164 15.44 4.22 -1.39
C TRP A 164 16.60 5.14 -1.09
N GLY A 165 16.87 5.35 0.20
CA GLY A 165 17.86 6.29 0.63
C GLY A 165 17.71 6.80 2.05
N ARG A 166 18.31 7.95 2.32
CA ARG A 166 18.34 8.56 3.65
C ARG A 166 17.23 9.59 3.87
N THR A 167 16.67 10.12 2.81
CA THR A 167 15.63 11.16 2.80
C THR A 167 14.54 10.81 1.79
N CYS A 168 13.33 11.27 2.07
CA CYS A 168 12.24 11.30 1.11
C CYS A 168 12.15 12.72 0.56
N ASP A 169 12.36 12.88 -0.75
CA ASP A 169 12.33 14.18 -1.41
C ASP A 169 10.94 14.55 -1.93
N PHE A 170 9.93 13.70 -1.69
CA PHE A 170 8.53 13.96 -2.00
C PHE A 170 7.81 14.49 -0.76
N PRO A 171 7.58 15.82 -0.65
CA PRO A 171 7.12 16.46 0.59
C PRO A 171 5.68 16.09 0.98
N GLU A 172 4.86 15.64 0.02
CA GLU A 172 3.49 15.22 0.24
C GLU A 172 3.35 13.75 0.69
N ALA A 173 4.47 13.03 0.87
CA ALA A 173 4.43 11.64 1.29
C ALA A 173 3.86 11.48 2.71
N PHE A 174 2.88 10.61 2.87
CA PHE A 174 2.39 10.10 4.15
C PHE A 174 3.22 8.90 4.62
N LEU A 175 3.58 8.05 3.68
CA LEU A 175 4.43 6.89 3.86
C LEU A 175 5.64 6.99 2.94
N TRP A 176 6.75 6.47 3.40
CA TRP A 176 7.99 6.40 2.65
C TRP A 176 8.57 4.99 2.73
N GLN A 177 8.68 4.30 1.59
CA GLN A 177 9.46 3.08 1.46
C GLN A 177 10.93 3.49 1.19
N TYR A 178 11.79 3.27 2.19
CA TYR A 178 13.15 3.80 2.18
C TYR A 178 14.21 2.77 1.82
N THR A 179 13.87 1.49 1.78
CA THR A 179 14.78 0.38 1.48
C THR A 179 13.99 -0.88 1.09
N ASP A 180 14.60 -1.73 0.30
CA ASP A 180 14.22 -3.12 0.01
C ASP A 180 15.10 -4.14 0.75
N GLN A 181 15.94 -3.68 1.69
CA GLN A 181 16.98 -4.46 2.37
C GLN A 181 16.90 -4.33 3.90
N LEU A 182 15.70 -4.26 4.47
CA LEU A 182 15.53 -4.27 5.92
C LEU A 182 15.69 -5.71 6.44
N ASP A 183 16.82 -5.99 7.06
CA ASP A 183 17.09 -7.31 7.63
C ASP A 183 16.39 -7.47 9.00
N ILE A 184 15.57 -8.51 9.11
CA ILE A 184 14.94 -8.95 10.35
C ILE A 184 15.15 -10.45 10.45
N GLY A 185 16.00 -10.89 11.38
CA GLY A 185 16.27 -12.31 11.61
C GLY A 185 16.90 -13.04 10.41
N GLY A 186 17.58 -12.33 9.52
CA GLY A 186 18.18 -12.87 8.29
C GLY A 186 17.22 -12.92 7.09
N HIS A 187 16.00 -12.40 7.24
CA HIS A 187 15.04 -12.20 6.14
C HIS A 187 15.02 -10.73 5.74
N LEU A 188 15.03 -10.47 4.43
CA LEU A 188 14.99 -9.11 3.88
C LEU A 188 13.55 -8.71 3.56
N PHE A 189 13.19 -7.49 3.98
CA PHE A 189 11.89 -6.88 3.77
C PHE A 189 12.02 -5.48 3.16
N ASP A 190 10.98 -5.06 2.49
CA ASP A 190 10.78 -3.65 2.15
C ASP A 190 10.43 -2.87 3.42
N GLY A 191 11.26 -1.86 3.72
CA GLY A 191 11.14 -1.05 4.93
C GLY A 191 10.47 0.28 4.68
N GLY A 192 9.41 0.58 5.45
CA GLY A 192 8.62 1.80 5.35
C GLY A 192 8.68 2.68 6.61
N ARG A 193 8.38 3.97 6.45
CA ARG A 193 8.24 4.93 7.56
C ARG A 193 6.99 5.78 7.41
N LEU A 194 6.28 5.99 8.52
CA LEU A 194 5.22 6.98 8.62
C LEU A 194 5.82 8.39 8.72
N LEU A 195 5.43 9.30 7.81
CA LEU A 195 5.91 10.69 7.76
C LEU A 195 4.86 11.70 8.25
N SER A 196 3.56 11.39 8.20
CA SER A 196 2.50 12.32 8.55
C SER A 196 1.73 11.96 9.83
N GLY A 197 1.25 13.00 10.52
CA GLY A 197 0.53 12.86 11.79
C GLY A 197 -0.91 12.34 11.68
N GLU A 198 -1.55 12.38 10.50
CA GLU A 198 -2.94 11.93 10.34
C GLU A 198 -3.06 10.40 10.45
N ILE A 199 -2.14 9.68 9.81
CA ILE A 199 -2.06 8.23 9.93
C ILE A 199 -1.65 7.85 11.37
N HIS A 200 -0.74 8.60 11.99
CA HIS A 200 -0.41 8.41 13.42
C HIS A 200 -1.63 8.50 14.33
N GLY A 201 -2.53 9.46 14.06
CA GLY A 201 -3.77 9.60 14.82
C GLY A 201 -4.73 8.42 14.66
N ARG A 202 -4.83 7.82 13.47
CA ARG A 202 -5.61 6.59 13.22
C ARG A 202 -4.96 5.38 13.86
N LEU A 203 -3.64 5.24 13.74
CA LEU A 203 -2.85 4.20 14.36
C LEU A 203 -2.98 4.22 15.90
N ALA A 204 -2.86 5.39 16.52
CA ALA A 204 -3.02 5.55 17.96
C ALA A 204 -4.41 5.13 18.43
N ARG A 205 -5.48 5.45 17.69
CA ARG A 205 -6.84 4.99 18.00
C ARG A 205 -7.01 3.49 17.88
N SER A 206 -6.40 2.86 16.88
CA SER A 206 -6.42 1.39 16.68
C SER A 206 -5.73 0.64 17.83
N LEU A 207 -4.65 1.22 18.38
CA LEU A 207 -3.88 0.60 19.48
C LEU A 207 -4.51 0.78 20.86
N HIS A 208 -5.38 1.79 21.05
CA HIS A 208 -5.97 2.12 22.37
C HIS A 208 -7.46 1.76 22.46
N GLY A 209 -8.06 1.24 21.39
CA GLY A 209 -9.47 0.86 21.30
C GLY A 209 -9.74 -0.65 21.34
N ALA A 210 -8.74 -1.45 21.71
CA ALA A 210 -8.86 -2.90 21.88
C ALA A 210 -8.90 -3.28 23.35
#